data_14c23863605a56b989705414b8d2c215
#
_entry.id   14c23863605a56b989705414b8d2c215
#
_cell.length_a   1.000
_cell.length_b   1.000
_cell.length_c   1.000
_cell.angle_alpha   90.00
_cell.angle_beta   90.00
_cell.angle_gamma   90.00
#
_symmetry.space_group_name_H-M   'P 1'
#
loop_
_entity.id
_entity.type
_entity.pdbx_description
1 polymer ?
#
loop_
_entity_poly.entity_id
_entity_poly.type
_entity_poly.pdbx_seq_one_letter_code
_entity_poly.pdbx_strand_id
1 'polypeptide(L)'
;RQYDGYHFHPEGVGMFNPFSVLNAFDAEEMGYYWFQTGTPTYLVDLLKQSDYDIRLLIDGVEVLASAFSEYRAETNNPLPMIYQSGYVTIKGYDDDVKLYTLGFPNDEVRYGFLNFLVPYYTNVSNDETGFHIAKFMRELKSGDVEAFMERLKIFFSGIPYELSDDTECHYQVIFHVVFTLLGQFFRSEVRSSRGRADAVVHTPTAIYVFEFKLDGTADAALKQIDEKGYL
;
A
#
# COMPACT_ATOMS: atom_id res chain seq x y z
N ARG A 1 17.41 4.32 -2.23
CA ARG A 1 15.93 4.38 -2.18
C ARG A 1 15.35 3.63 -0.98
N GLN A 2 16.08 2.68 -0.39
CA GLN A 2 15.54 1.89 0.71
C GLN A 2 15.38 2.68 2.00
N TYR A 3 16.31 3.58 2.33
CA TYR A 3 16.35 4.28 3.61
C TYR A 3 16.36 5.80 3.49
N ASP A 4 16.36 6.35 2.28
CA ASP A 4 16.31 7.79 2.00
C ASP A 4 14.89 8.28 1.72
N GLY A 5 14.76 9.56 1.37
CA GLY A 5 13.52 10.13 0.84
C GLY A 5 12.65 10.84 1.87
N TYR A 6 13.12 11.04 3.10
CA TYR A 6 12.47 11.92 4.05
C TYR A 6 12.69 13.38 3.68
N HIS A 7 11.62 14.13 3.50
CA HIS A 7 11.64 15.57 3.27
C HIS A 7 10.80 16.27 4.32
N PHE A 8 11.43 17.23 5.01
CA PHE A 8 10.79 18.06 6.04
C PHE A 8 10.42 19.45 5.51
N HIS A 9 10.84 19.77 4.29
CA HIS A 9 10.50 20.99 3.57
C HIS A 9 10.39 20.66 2.06
N PRO A 10 9.48 21.32 1.31
CA PRO A 10 9.30 21.06 -0.13
C PRO A 10 10.59 21.18 -0.96
N GLU A 11 11.41 22.19 -0.64
CA GLU A 11 12.68 22.48 -1.30
C GLU A 11 13.89 21.82 -0.61
N GLY A 12 13.64 21.07 0.46
CA GLY A 12 14.70 20.42 1.25
C GLY A 12 15.30 19.23 0.52
N VAL A 13 16.55 18.92 0.83
CA VAL A 13 17.18 17.68 0.37
C VAL A 13 16.58 16.48 1.08
N GLY A 14 16.50 15.35 0.36
CA GLY A 14 16.08 14.08 0.94
C GLY A 14 17.07 13.61 2.01
N MET A 15 16.54 13.13 3.13
CA MET A 15 17.33 12.65 4.26
C MET A 15 17.15 11.16 4.43
N PHE A 16 18.22 10.49 4.84
CA PHE A 16 18.19 9.08 5.20
C PHE A 16 17.60 8.91 6.61
N ASN A 17 16.96 7.75 6.83
CA ASN A 17 16.66 7.31 8.17
C ASN A 17 17.95 6.83 8.86
N PRO A 18 18.45 7.54 9.89
CA PRO A 18 19.72 7.19 10.50
C PRO A 18 19.68 5.84 11.23
N PHE A 19 18.54 5.47 11.82
CA PHE A 19 18.38 4.19 12.52
C PHE A 19 18.51 3.02 11.53
N SER A 20 17.77 3.04 10.42
CA SER A 20 17.83 1.97 9.43
C SER A 20 19.19 1.89 8.75
N VAL A 21 19.84 3.03 8.48
CA VAL A 21 21.19 3.05 7.89
C VAL A 21 22.23 2.45 8.84
N LEU A 22 22.20 2.82 10.13
CA LEU A 22 23.15 2.28 11.12
C LEU A 22 22.96 0.78 11.30
N ASN A 23 21.73 0.28 11.38
CA ASN A 23 21.46 -1.15 11.49
C ASN A 23 21.89 -1.91 10.23
N ALA A 24 21.69 -1.34 9.04
CA ALA A 24 22.15 -1.96 7.80
C ALA A 24 23.68 -2.07 7.73
N PHE A 25 24.42 -1.09 8.26
CA PHE A 25 25.87 -1.16 8.37
C PHE A 25 26.33 -2.17 9.42
N ASP A 26 25.65 -2.23 10.57
CA ASP A 26 25.98 -3.19 11.64
C ASP A 26 25.72 -4.63 11.23
N ALA A 27 24.59 -4.88 10.58
CA ALA A 27 24.21 -6.21 10.08
C ALA A 27 24.88 -6.61 8.76
N GLU A 28 25.55 -5.68 8.06
CA GLU A 28 26.07 -5.86 6.69
C GLU A 28 25.01 -6.36 5.71
N GLU A 29 23.73 -6.04 5.97
CA GLU A 29 22.58 -6.52 5.20
C GLU A 29 21.53 -5.42 5.03
N MET A 30 20.85 -5.42 3.86
CA MET A 30 19.72 -4.54 3.59
C MET A 30 18.43 -5.20 4.13
N GLY A 31 17.88 -4.68 5.23
CA GLY A 31 16.69 -5.21 5.89
C GLY A 31 15.60 -4.17 6.13
N TYR A 32 14.55 -4.58 6.84
CA TYR A 32 13.45 -3.72 7.28
C TYR A 32 13.63 -3.41 8.78
N TYR A 33 14.39 -2.37 9.08
CA TYR A 33 14.77 -2.03 10.46
C TYR A 33 13.79 -1.08 11.15
N TRP A 34 13.13 -0.22 10.38
CA TRP A 34 12.19 0.80 10.89
C TRP A 34 11.18 0.24 11.89
N PHE A 35 10.54 -0.89 11.53
CA PHE A 35 9.48 -1.50 12.33
C PHE A 35 9.98 -2.31 13.53
N GLN A 36 11.28 -2.45 13.72
CA GLN A 36 11.85 -3.11 14.90
C GLN A 36 11.74 -2.25 16.18
N THR A 37 11.54 -0.94 16.04
CA THR A 37 11.49 0.01 17.17
C THR A 37 10.14 0.11 17.85
N GLY A 38 9.09 -0.45 17.30
CA GLY A 38 7.76 -0.47 17.90
C GLY A 38 6.64 -0.77 16.91
N THR A 39 5.61 -1.41 17.40
CA THR A 39 4.40 -1.71 16.65
C THR A 39 3.47 -0.50 16.72
N PRO A 40 3.02 0.07 15.62
CA PRO A 40 2.14 1.24 15.62
C PRO A 40 0.67 0.87 15.95
N THR A 41 0.43 0.10 17.00
CA THR A 41 -0.92 -0.40 17.37
C THR A 41 -1.92 0.74 17.49
N TYR A 42 -1.50 1.84 18.13
CA TYR A 42 -2.35 3.03 18.25
C TYR A 42 -2.76 3.60 16.88
N LEU A 43 -1.82 3.61 15.91
CA LEU A 43 -2.10 4.11 14.57
C LEU A 43 -3.13 3.25 13.83
N VAL A 44 -3.05 1.94 14.02
CA VAL A 44 -4.04 1.02 13.43
C VAL A 44 -5.42 1.23 14.03
N ASP A 45 -5.51 1.37 15.35
CA ASP A 45 -6.78 1.65 16.01
C ASP A 45 -7.36 2.98 15.53
N LEU A 46 -6.52 3.99 15.34
CA LEU A 46 -6.91 5.28 14.78
C LEU A 46 -7.41 5.16 13.33
N LEU A 47 -6.70 4.38 12.49
CA LEU A 47 -7.12 4.13 11.10
C LEU A 47 -8.48 3.42 11.03
N LYS A 48 -8.70 2.42 11.88
CA LYS A 48 -9.99 1.72 11.97
C LYS A 48 -11.14 2.62 12.42
N GLN A 49 -10.88 3.49 13.42
CA GLN A 49 -11.89 4.40 13.96
C GLN A 49 -12.22 5.56 13.02
N SER A 50 -11.27 5.94 12.17
CA SER A 50 -11.42 7.08 11.27
C SER A 50 -12.03 6.75 9.91
N ASP A 51 -12.22 5.48 9.59
CA ASP A 51 -12.64 5.01 8.25
C ASP A 51 -11.76 5.62 7.11
N TYR A 52 -10.47 5.76 7.39
CA TYR A 52 -9.52 6.41 6.48
C TYR A 52 -9.17 5.50 5.31
N ASP A 53 -9.32 6.01 4.10
CA ASP A 53 -8.95 5.27 2.88
C ASP A 53 -7.43 5.18 2.74
N ILE A 54 -6.88 4.04 3.08
CA ILE A 54 -5.45 3.72 3.01
C ILE A 54 -4.87 3.87 1.60
N ARG A 55 -5.69 3.71 0.55
CA ARG A 55 -5.24 3.87 -0.84
C ARG A 55 -4.68 5.26 -1.09
N LEU A 56 -5.23 6.28 -0.43
CA LEU A 56 -4.72 7.65 -0.50
C LEU A 56 -3.26 7.77 -0.05
N LEU A 57 -2.82 6.97 0.95
CA LEU A 57 -1.42 6.96 1.37
C LEU A 57 -0.51 6.26 0.37
N ILE A 58 -1.02 5.26 -0.32
CA ILE A 58 -0.27 4.48 -1.31
C ILE A 58 -0.01 5.30 -2.57
N ASP A 59 -1.04 6.01 -3.03
CA ASP A 59 -1.00 6.81 -4.27
C ASP A 59 -0.43 8.22 -4.07
N GLY A 60 -0.37 8.66 -2.83
CA GLY A 60 -0.02 10.03 -2.44
C GLY A 60 -1.27 10.91 -2.27
N VAL A 61 -1.32 11.66 -1.18
CA VAL A 61 -2.46 12.52 -0.83
C VAL A 61 -2.10 13.99 -0.94
N GLU A 62 -2.95 14.77 -1.62
CA GLU A 62 -2.82 16.22 -1.71
C GLU A 62 -3.63 16.89 -0.61
N VAL A 63 -2.98 17.73 0.20
CA VAL A 63 -3.57 18.36 1.38
C VAL A 63 -3.03 19.75 1.64
N LEU A 64 -3.82 20.57 2.34
CA LEU A 64 -3.34 21.82 2.93
C LEU A 64 -2.44 21.53 4.15
N ALA A 65 -1.55 22.48 4.48
CA ALA A 65 -0.66 22.36 5.63
C ALA A 65 -1.39 22.04 6.95
N SER A 66 -2.55 22.64 7.18
CA SER A 66 -3.36 22.40 8.38
C SER A 66 -3.84 20.97 8.54
N ALA A 67 -3.97 20.22 7.45
CA ALA A 67 -4.49 18.86 7.47
C ALA A 67 -3.49 17.83 8.06
N PHE A 68 -2.20 18.15 8.12
CA PHE A 68 -1.17 17.22 8.63
C PHE A 68 -0.26 17.85 9.71
N SER A 69 -0.25 19.17 9.86
CA SER A 69 0.59 19.85 10.86
C SER A 69 -0.02 19.87 12.25
N GLU A 70 -1.35 19.88 12.37
CA GLU A 70 -2.07 20.01 13.63
C GLU A 70 -2.89 18.74 13.91
N TYR A 71 -2.49 18.00 14.94
CA TYR A 71 -3.32 16.92 15.46
C TYR A 71 -4.44 17.49 16.35
N ARG A 72 -5.68 17.18 15.99
CA ARG A 72 -6.87 17.49 16.79
C ARG A 72 -7.60 16.21 17.11
N ALA A 73 -7.64 15.82 18.37
CA ALA A 73 -8.31 14.60 18.81
C ALA A 73 -9.82 14.55 18.48
N GLU A 74 -10.43 15.70 18.23
CA GLU A 74 -11.85 15.84 17.90
C GLU A 74 -12.13 15.53 16.41
N THR A 75 -11.11 15.56 15.56
CA THR A 75 -11.22 15.18 14.16
C THR A 75 -10.68 13.78 13.99
N ASN A 76 -11.50 12.86 13.51
CA ASN A 76 -11.07 11.48 13.18
C ASN A 76 -10.09 11.43 11.98
N ASN A 77 -9.20 12.43 11.85
CA ASN A 77 -8.19 12.47 10.79
C ASN A 77 -6.87 11.87 11.29
N PRO A 78 -6.45 10.70 10.81
CA PRO A 78 -5.21 10.05 11.23
C PRO A 78 -3.95 10.67 10.60
N LEU A 79 -4.10 11.49 9.56
CA LEU A 79 -2.99 11.98 8.74
C LEU A 79 -1.92 12.77 9.53
N PRO A 80 -2.27 13.67 10.48
CA PRO A 80 -1.27 14.33 11.32
C PRO A 80 -0.40 13.35 12.11
N MET A 81 -1.02 12.30 12.67
CA MET A 81 -0.31 11.26 13.42
C MET A 81 0.58 10.43 12.50
N ILE A 82 0.09 10.04 11.33
CA ILE A 82 0.84 9.29 10.31
C ILE A 82 2.07 10.09 9.85
N TYR A 83 1.90 11.40 9.63
CA TYR A 83 3.00 12.30 9.23
C TYR A 83 4.01 12.51 10.38
N GLN A 84 3.56 12.84 11.58
CA GLN A 84 4.43 13.10 12.73
C GLN A 84 5.18 11.85 13.19
N SER A 85 4.61 10.66 12.98
CA SER A 85 5.26 9.38 13.25
C SER A 85 6.23 8.95 12.14
N GLY A 86 6.37 9.72 11.05
CA GLY A 86 7.34 9.47 9.99
C GLY A 86 6.93 8.38 8.98
N TYR A 87 5.65 7.98 8.94
CA TYR A 87 5.19 7.04 7.93
C TYR A 87 5.00 7.68 6.56
N VAL A 88 4.64 8.97 6.54
CA VAL A 88 4.61 9.76 5.31
C VAL A 88 5.49 10.99 5.44
N THR A 89 5.88 11.53 4.31
CA THR A 89 6.73 12.72 4.19
C THR A 89 6.23 13.61 3.07
N ILE A 90 6.75 14.83 2.95
CA ILE A 90 6.46 15.74 1.86
C ILE A 90 7.14 15.20 0.58
N LYS A 91 6.34 14.95 -0.46
CA LYS A 91 6.81 14.52 -1.79
C LYS A 91 6.78 15.65 -2.81
N GLY A 92 5.93 16.65 -2.60
CA GLY A 92 5.77 17.77 -3.47
C GLY A 92 5.01 18.92 -2.81
N TYR A 93 5.05 20.06 -3.46
CA TYR A 93 4.30 21.25 -3.08
C TYR A 93 3.93 22.03 -4.33
N ASP A 94 2.66 22.36 -4.45
CA ASP A 94 2.14 23.24 -5.49
C ASP A 94 1.97 24.64 -4.88
N ASP A 95 2.82 25.58 -5.32
CA ASP A 95 2.81 26.96 -4.80
C ASP A 95 1.61 27.77 -5.28
N ASP A 96 1.02 27.42 -6.43
CA ASP A 96 -0.12 28.14 -6.98
C ASP A 96 -1.39 27.90 -6.15
N VAL A 97 -1.63 26.66 -5.75
CA VAL A 97 -2.80 26.26 -4.96
C VAL A 97 -2.50 25.94 -3.49
N LYS A 98 -1.23 26.05 -3.07
CA LYS A 98 -0.74 25.83 -1.69
C LYS A 98 -1.03 24.41 -1.16
N LEU A 99 -0.97 23.42 -2.04
CA LEU A 99 -1.16 22.02 -1.70
C LEU A 99 0.17 21.29 -1.53
N TYR A 100 0.24 20.49 -0.48
CA TYR A 100 1.32 19.53 -0.25
C TYR A 100 0.91 18.16 -0.75
N THR A 101 1.80 17.47 -1.43
CA THR A 101 1.67 16.05 -1.71
C THR A 101 2.42 15.28 -0.65
N LEU A 102 1.73 14.42 0.10
CA LEU A 102 2.33 13.52 1.07
C LEU A 102 2.34 12.09 0.54
N GLY A 103 3.37 11.33 0.89
CA GLY A 103 3.49 9.91 0.53
C GLY A 103 4.58 9.22 1.33
N PHE A 104 4.70 7.90 1.18
CA PHE A 104 5.73 7.14 1.88
C PHE A 104 7.14 7.63 1.53
N PRO A 105 8.05 7.77 2.52
CA PRO A 105 9.40 8.26 2.27
C PRO A 105 10.18 7.32 1.33
N ASN A 106 10.07 6.02 1.57
CA ASN A 106 10.83 4.98 0.89
C ASN A 106 10.13 3.61 0.92
N ASP A 107 10.74 2.63 0.29
CA ASP A 107 10.21 1.27 0.17
C ASP A 107 10.17 0.54 1.51
N GLU A 108 11.15 0.77 2.40
CA GLU A 108 11.16 0.16 3.74
C GLU A 108 9.89 0.51 4.52
N VAL A 109 9.58 1.81 4.60
CA VAL A 109 8.40 2.30 5.34
C VAL A 109 7.11 1.88 4.63
N ARG A 110 7.06 2.00 3.31
CA ARG A 110 5.88 1.64 2.52
C ARG A 110 5.48 0.18 2.72
N TYR A 111 6.40 -0.73 2.43
CA TYR A 111 6.09 -2.16 2.49
C TYR A 111 5.94 -2.67 3.92
N GLY A 112 6.76 -2.17 4.85
CA GLY A 112 6.63 -2.50 6.25
C GLY A 112 5.28 -2.06 6.83
N PHE A 113 4.83 -0.84 6.50
CA PHE A 113 3.52 -0.33 6.93
C PHE A 113 2.36 -1.15 6.35
N LEU A 114 2.40 -1.46 5.06
CA LEU A 114 1.37 -2.26 4.41
C LEU A 114 1.32 -3.70 4.94
N ASN A 115 2.47 -4.36 5.11
CA ASN A 115 2.54 -5.67 5.76
C ASN A 115 1.94 -5.65 7.16
N PHE A 116 2.22 -4.60 7.92
CA PHE A 116 1.68 -4.43 9.26
C PHE A 116 0.16 -4.27 9.26
N LEU A 117 -0.42 -3.65 8.23
CA LEU A 117 -1.86 -3.40 8.14
C LEU A 117 -2.68 -4.62 7.72
N VAL A 118 -2.13 -5.53 6.92
CA VAL A 118 -2.89 -6.68 6.38
C VAL A 118 -3.64 -7.48 7.45
N PRO A 119 -3.04 -7.85 8.61
CA PRO A 119 -3.76 -8.59 9.65
C PRO A 119 -4.98 -7.89 10.23
N TYR A 120 -5.05 -6.57 10.11
CA TYR A 120 -6.17 -5.78 10.64
C TYR A 120 -7.35 -5.65 9.66
N TYR A 121 -7.09 -5.86 8.38
CA TYR A 121 -8.09 -5.91 7.32
C TYR A 121 -8.47 -7.35 6.94
N THR A 122 -7.65 -8.32 7.38
CA THR A 122 -7.85 -9.76 7.14
C THR A 122 -7.62 -10.51 8.44
N ASN A 123 -7.97 -11.77 8.52
CA ASN A 123 -7.59 -12.62 9.66
C ASN A 123 -6.25 -13.34 9.44
N VAL A 124 -5.47 -12.87 8.48
CA VAL A 124 -4.16 -13.46 8.12
C VAL A 124 -3.07 -12.81 8.97
N SER A 125 -2.25 -13.60 9.64
CA SER A 125 -1.12 -13.09 10.44
C SER A 125 -0.03 -12.47 9.56
N ASN A 126 0.89 -11.69 10.16
CA ASN A 126 2.02 -11.10 9.41
C ASN A 126 2.89 -12.15 8.73
N ASP A 127 3.18 -13.26 9.41
CA ASP A 127 4.00 -14.35 8.86
C ASP A 127 3.31 -15.03 7.69
N GLU A 128 2.01 -15.29 7.81
CA GLU A 128 1.18 -15.85 6.74
C GLU A 128 1.04 -14.88 5.57
N THR A 129 0.91 -13.57 5.84
CA THR A 129 0.88 -12.53 4.79
C THR A 129 2.16 -12.60 3.94
N GLY A 130 3.33 -12.59 4.56
CA GLY A 130 4.61 -12.71 3.86
C GLY A 130 4.70 -13.99 3.03
N PHE A 131 4.22 -15.11 3.57
CA PHE A 131 4.16 -16.39 2.87
C PHE A 131 3.24 -16.33 1.64
N HIS A 132 2.03 -15.78 1.78
CA HIS A 132 1.09 -15.62 0.66
C HIS A 132 1.67 -14.73 -0.44
N ILE A 133 2.24 -13.58 -0.09
CA ILE A 133 2.87 -12.66 -1.06
C ILE A 133 4.02 -13.35 -1.81
N ALA A 134 4.88 -14.09 -1.12
CA ALA A 134 5.97 -14.84 -1.75
C ALA A 134 5.46 -15.93 -2.71
N LYS A 135 4.36 -16.61 -2.35
CA LYS A 135 3.73 -17.62 -3.21
C LYS A 135 3.06 -17.01 -4.43
N PHE A 136 2.28 -15.93 -4.26
CA PHE A 136 1.70 -15.16 -5.36
C PHE A 136 2.77 -14.76 -6.38
N MET A 137 3.89 -14.21 -5.87
CA MET A 137 5.02 -13.85 -6.74
C MET A 137 5.56 -15.03 -7.53
N ARG A 138 5.74 -16.19 -6.88
CA ARG A 138 6.28 -17.39 -7.53
C ARG A 138 5.33 -17.91 -8.61
N GLU A 139 4.06 -17.97 -8.32
CA GLU A 139 3.00 -18.44 -9.22
C GLU A 139 2.91 -17.53 -10.47
N LEU A 140 2.88 -16.22 -10.29
CA LEU A 140 2.89 -15.27 -11.42
C LEU A 140 4.19 -15.36 -12.24
N LYS A 141 5.36 -15.52 -11.61
CA LYS A 141 6.63 -15.69 -12.33
C LYS A 141 6.71 -16.98 -13.13
N SER A 142 6.11 -18.06 -12.64
CA SER A 142 6.06 -19.33 -13.35
C SER A 142 4.97 -19.40 -14.41
N GLY A 143 4.07 -18.42 -14.45
CA GLY A 143 2.91 -18.43 -15.34
C GLY A 143 1.76 -19.33 -14.86
N ASP A 144 1.81 -19.77 -13.61
CA ASP A 144 0.77 -20.62 -13.01
C ASP A 144 -0.39 -19.77 -12.48
N VAL A 145 -1.19 -19.27 -13.43
CA VAL A 145 -2.32 -18.38 -13.13
C VAL A 145 -3.40 -19.10 -12.32
N GLU A 146 -3.59 -20.40 -12.56
CA GLU A 146 -4.60 -21.20 -11.87
C GLU A 146 -4.26 -21.32 -10.38
N ALA A 147 -3.03 -21.67 -10.04
CA ALA A 147 -2.56 -21.71 -8.64
C ALA A 147 -2.64 -20.34 -7.97
N PHE A 148 -2.29 -19.26 -8.70
CA PHE A 148 -2.41 -17.90 -8.22
C PHE A 148 -3.87 -17.54 -7.86
N MET A 149 -4.81 -17.82 -8.78
CA MET A 149 -6.23 -17.51 -8.56
C MET A 149 -6.85 -18.33 -7.43
N GLU A 150 -6.50 -19.60 -7.31
CA GLU A 150 -6.97 -20.45 -6.20
C GLU A 150 -6.43 -19.95 -4.85
N ARG A 151 -5.16 -19.55 -4.79
CA ARG A 151 -4.56 -18.95 -3.59
C ARG A 151 -5.20 -17.60 -3.24
N LEU A 152 -5.45 -16.76 -4.24
CA LEU A 152 -6.13 -15.48 -4.05
C LEU A 152 -7.52 -15.69 -3.47
N LYS A 153 -8.26 -16.65 -4.00
CA LYS A 153 -9.58 -17.04 -3.47
C LYS A 153 -9.51 -17.51 -2.02
N ILE A 154 -8.53 -18.36 -1.67
CA ILE A 154 -8.32 -18.80 -0.28
C ILE A 154 -8.01 -17.59 0.62
N PHE A 155 -7.11 -16.71 0.19
CA PHE A 155 -6.74 -15.52 0.94
C PHE A 155 -7.96 -14.63 1.22
N PHE A 156 -8.78 -14.36 0.20
CA PHE A 156 -9.99 -13.54 0.36
C PHE A 156 -11.10 -14.26 1.12
N SER A 157 -11.20 -15.58 1.09
CA SER A 157 -12.21 -16.34 1.84
C SER A 157 -12.02 -16.27 3.36
N GLY A 158 -10.81 -15.95 3.81
CA GLY A 158 -10.50 -15.73 5.22
C GLY A 158 -10.91 -14.35 5.76
N ILE A 159 -11.44 -13.46 4.92
CA ILE A 159 -11.81 -12.11 5.33
C ILE A 159 -13.20 -12.13 5.97
N PRO A 160 -13.33 -11.67 7.22
CA PRO A 160 -14.62 -11.62 7.90
C PRO A 160 -15.57 -10.60 7.26
N TYR A 161 -16.78 -11.00 6.98
CA TYR A 161 -17.84 -10.10 6.48
C TYR A 161 -18.26 -9.01 7.48
N GLU A 162 -17.88 -9.15 8.75
CA GLU A 162 -18.30 -8.29 9.85
C GLU A 162 -17.42 -7.04 10.00
N LEU A 163 -16.37 -6.90 9.22
CA LEU A 163 -15.36 -5.84 9.43
C LEU A 163 -15.68 -4.49 8.78
N SER A 164 -16.71 -4.39 7.92
CA SER A 164 -17.14 -3.09 7.40
C SER A 164 -18.60 -3.08 6.92
N ASP A 165 -19.26 -1.93 7.09
CA ASP A 165 -20.58 -1.65 6.53
C ASP A 165 -20.55 -1.52 4.99
N ASP A 166 -19.37 -1.24 4.41
CA ASP A 166 -19.10 -1.19 2.97
C ASP A 166 -18.14 -2.30 2.54
N THR A 167 -18.71 -3.47 2.22
CA THR A 167 -17.96 -4.65 1.82
C THR A 167 -17.15 -4.44 0.54
N GLU A 168 -17.64 -3.65 -0.42
CA GLU A 168 -16.93 -3.40 -1.69
C GLU A 168 -15.66 -2.60 -1.46
N CYS A 169 -15.74 -1.49 -0.73
CA CYS A 169 -14.58 -0.66 -0.41
C CYS A 169 -13.53 -1.46 0.37
N HIS A 170 -13.94 -2.30 1.31
CA HIS A 170 -13.05 -3.14 2.10
C HIS A 170 -12.25 -4.13 1.22
N TYR A 171 -12.91 -4.84 0.31
CA TYR A 171 -12.24 -5.75 -0.63
C TYR A 171 -11.29 -5.01 -1.57
N GLN A 172 -11.68 -3.84 -2.07
CA GLN A 172 -10.82 -3.00 -2.91
C GLN A 172 -9.55 -2.54 -2.17
N VAL A 173 -9.67 -2.14 -0.89
CA VAL A 173 -8.52 -1.76 -0.06
C VAL A 173 -7.56 -2.93 0.11
N ILE A 174 -8.05 -4.10 0.52
CA ILE A 174 -7.21 -5.28 0.71
C ILE A 174 -6.52 -5.67 -0.60
N PHE A 175 -7.27 -5.68 -1.68
CA PHE A 175 -6.74 -5.96 -3.01
C PHE A 175 -5.61 -5.01 -3.37
N HIS A 176 -5.83 -3.70 -3.21
CA HIS A 176 -4.83 -2.68 -3.50
C HIS A 176 -3.57 -2.84 -2.63
N VAL A 177 -3.72 -3.15 -1.35
CA VAL A 177 -2.61 -3.42 -0.44
C VAL A 177 -1.82 -4.66 -0.88
N VAL A 178 -2.50 -5.79 -1.16
CA VAL A 178 -1.85 -7.04 -1.60
C VAL A 178 -1.06 -6.83 -2.89
N PHE A 179 -1.66 -6.17 -3.89
CA PHE A 179 -0.97 -5.93 -5.16
C PHE A 179 0.15 -4.91 -5.04
N THR A 180 0.05 -3.95 -4.15
CA THR A 180 1.16 -3.05 -3.81
C THR A 180 2.30 -3.82 -3.17
N LEU A 181 2.02 -4.76 -2.26
CA LEU A 181 3.03 -5.64 -1.65
C LEU A 181 3.69 -6.56 -2.68
N LEU A 182 2.95 -7.05 -3.67
CA LEU A 182 3.53 -7.79 -4.80
C LEU A 182 4.52 -6.92 -5.59
N GLY A 183 4.26 -5.62 -5.71
CA GLY A 183 5.12 -4.67 -6.41
C GLY A 183 6.55 -4.56 -5.86
N GLN A 184 6.81 -4.96 -4.61
CA GLN A 184 8.18 -4.98 -4.06
C GLN A 184 9.10 -5.99 -4.78
N PHE A 185 8.53 -7.03 -5.40
CA PHE A 185 9.26 -8.11 -6.07
C PHE A 185 9.35 -7.94 -7.59
N PHE A 186 8.56 -7.02 -8.13
CA PHE A 186 8.54 -6.71 -9.56
C PHE A 186 8.90 -5.25 -9.78
N ARG A 187 9.66 -4.95 -10.82
CA ARG A 187 9.83 -3.58 -11.30
C ARG A 187 8.57 -3.15 -12.07
N SER A 188 7.43 -3.23 -11.45
CA SER A 188 6.17 -2.87 -12.09
C SER A 188 5.51 -1.73 -11.37
N GLU A 189 5.11 -0.75 -12.14
CA GLU A 189 4.18 0.26 -11.70
C GLU A 189 2.80 -0.39 -11.67
N VAL A 190 2.31 -0.71 -10.48
CA VAL A 190 0.87 -0.91 -10.28
C VAL A 190 0.27 0.49 -10.41
N ARG A 191 -0.08 0.88 -11.61
CA ARG A 191 -0.73 2.17 -11.86
C ARG A 191 -2.22 1.94 -11.93
N SER A 192 -2.90 2.33 -10.87
CA SER A 192 -4.32 2.60 -10.89
C SER A 192 -4.51 4.11 -11.01
N SER A 193 -4.94 4.61 -12.16
CA SER A 193 -5.54 5.94 -12.26
C SER A 193 -6.34 6.10 -13.56
N ARG A 194 -7.51 6.72 -13.46
CA ARG A 194 -8.40 7.17 -14.52
C ARG A 194 -9.16 6.07 -15.28
N GLY A 195 -9.81 5.17 -14.54
CA GLY A 195 -10.66 4.14 -15.17
C GLY A 195 -9.87 3.05 -15.89
N ARG A 196 -8.72 2.69 -15.34
CA ARG A 196 -7.83 1.61 -15.77
C ARG A 196 -8.08 0.35 -14.95
N ALA A 197 -7.43 -0.75 -15.34
CA ALA A 197 -7.47 -2.00 -14.61
C ALA A 197 -7.13 -1.82 -13.12
N ASP A 198 -7.76 -2.61 -12.27
CA ASP A 198 -7.57 -2.54 -10.83
C ASP A 198 -6.12 -2.88 -10.43
N ALA A 199 -5.46 -3.78 -11.18
CA ALA A 199 -4.02 -3.98 -11.07
C ALA A 199 -3.39 -4.47 -12.38
N VAL A 200 -2.14 -4.10 -12.62
CA VAL A 200 -1.30 -4.59 -13.71
C VAL A 200 0.03 -5.06 -13.14
N VAL A 201 0.36 -6.33 -13.35
CA VAL A 201 1.62 -6.94 -12.89
C VAL A 201 2.47 -7.33 -14.08
N HIS A 202 3.67 -6.75 -14.17
CA HIS A 202 4.65 -7.10 -15.19
C HIS A 202 5.64 -8.11 -14.63
N THR A 203 5.73 -9.28 -15.25
CA THR A 203 6.78 -10.26 -15.00
C THR A 203 7.79 -10.25 -16.17
N PRO A 204 8.93 -10.92 -16.05
CA PRO A 204 9.85 -11.04 -17.18
C PRO A 204 9.26 -11.72 -18.42
N THR A 205 8.20 -12.51 -18.27
CA THR A 205 7.62 -13.36 -19.31
C THR A 205 6.20 -12.97 -19.71
N ALA A 206 5.49 -12.20 -18.89
CA ALA A 206 4.08 -11.87 -19.14
C ALA A 206 3.65 -10.57 -18.44
N ILE A 207 2.57 -10.00 -18.96
CA ILE A 207 1.83 -8.91 -18.31
C ILE A 207 0.49 -9.46 -17.88
N TYR A 208 0.18 -9.35 -16.60
CA TYR A 208 -1.11 -9.76 -16.04
C TYR A 208 -1.94 -8.53 -15.76
N VAL A 209 -3.16 -8.50 -16.28
CA VAL A 209 -4.14 -7.44 -16.03
C VAL A 209 -5.27 -8.02 -15.20
N PHE A 210 -5.57 -7.39 -14.08
CA PHE A 210 -6.62 -7.80 -13.16
C PHE A 210 -7.72 -6.75 -13.13
N GLU A 211 -8.96 -7.21 -13.23
CA GLU A 211 -10.16 -6.39 -13.08
C GLU A 211 -11.13 -7.15 -12.17
N PHE A 212 -11.60 -6.51 -11.12
CA PHE A 212 -12.47 -7.10 -10.12
C PHE A 212 -13.88 -6.53 -10.20
N LYS A 213 -14.86 -7.40 -10.06
CA LYS A 213 -16.26 -7.04 -9.97
C LYS A 213 -16.86 -7.75 -8.77
N LEU A 214 -17.42 -6.99 -7.82
CA LEU A 214 -18.09 -7.57 -6.67
C LEU A 214 -19.43 -8.20 -7.08
N ASP A 215 -20.25 -7.45 -7.81
CA ASP A 215 -21.59 -7.85 -8.25
C ASP A 215 -21.69 -8.08 -9.77
N GLY A 216 -20.55 -8.32 -10.43
CA GLY A 216 -20.44 -8.47 -11.87
C GLY A 216 -20.12 -9.92 -12.30
N THR A 217 -20.07 -10.11 -13.62
CA THR A 217 -19.64 -11.36 -14.22
C THR A 217 -18.20 -11.27 -14.72
N ALA A 218 -17.49 -12.39 -14.84
CA ALA A 218 -16.16 -12.44 -15.44
C ALA A 218 -16.17 -11.89 -16.88
N ASP A 219 -17.23 -12.13 -17.65
CA ASP A 219 -17.39 -11.60 -19.01
C ASP A 219 -17.46 -10.08 -19.03
N ALA A 220 -18.13 -9.45 -18.04
CA ALA A 220 -18.18 -8.01 -17.90
C ALA A 220 -16.80 -7.40 -17.57
N ALA A 221 -16.00 -8.08 -16.74
CA ALA A 221 -14.64 -7.67 -16.42
C ALA A 221 -13.73 -7.78 -17.66
N LEU A 222 -13.77 -8.89 -18.39
CA LEU A 222 -13.00 -9.08 -19.63
C LEU A 222 -13.38 -8.04 -20.69
N LYS A 223 -14.67 -7.79 -20.88
CA LYS A 223 -15.14 -6.75 -21.80
C LYS A 223 -14.62 -5.37 -21.45
N GLN A 224 -14.54 -5.02 -20.16
CA GLN A 224 -13.96 -3.76 -19.70
C GLN A 224 -12.46 -3.64 -20.01
N ILE A 225 -11.70 -4.75 -19.85
CA ILE A 225 -10.27 -4.80 -20.20
C ILE A 225 -10.09 -4.52 -21.70
N ASP A 226 -10.89 -5.17 -22.56
CA ASP A 226 -10.83 -5.01 -24.01
C ASP A 226 -11.23 -3.60 -24.48
N GLU A 227 -12.36 -3.06 -23.97
CA GLU A 227 -12.89 -1.75 -24.36
C GLU A 227 -11.98 -0.60 -23.93
N LYS A 228 -11.27 -0.73 -22.83
CA LYS A 228 -10.38 0.31 -22.31
C LYS A 228 -8.94 0.18 -22.79
N GLY A 229 -8.58 -0.91 -23.48
CA GLY A 229 -7.27 -1.09 -24.09
C GLY A 229 -6.14 -1.08 -23.06
N TYR A 230 -6.24 -1.90 -22.02
CA TYR A 230 -5.23 -2.00 -20.96
C TYR A 230 -3.95 -2.73 -21.39
N LEU A 231 -3.93 -3.34 -22.56
CA LEU A 231 -2.80 -4.06 -23.15
C LEU A 231 -2.11 -3.22 -24.22
#